data_d31515a289001b52a9cd30fee72b0cb4
#
_entry.id   d31515a289001b52a9cd30fee72b0cb4
#
_cell.length_a   1.000
_cell.length_b   1.000
_cell.length_c   1.000
_cell.angle_alpha   90.00
_cell.angle_beta   90.00
_cell.angle_gamma   90.00
#
_symmetry.space_group_name_H-M   'P 1'
#
loop_
_entity.id
_entity.type
_entity.pdbx_description
1 polymer ?
#
loop_
_entity_poly.entity_id
_entity_poly.type
_entity_poly.pdbx_seq_one_letter_code
_entity_poly.pdbx_strand_id
1 'polypeptide(L)'
;MKRKFLQKVGVAVISGAMIMSILAGCGNNTAKESTTAAQASSEGTSGESKDDTAKGPDYSGVKLVYWSNWEATEPQGIVIAEAIKAYEKETGVEIEVEFKGRKGIKEGLIPALDAKQQVDFFDGQGNKSNYGDRIISLEDLVKESDYESRSNPTMMNLFRSYNEGVLKEIPYQFKANAYLYNKKLFKEASIDKVPTNWDEFLAVCQKLKDAGITPITTDDAYVPQAFGMHLGRLVGSQGLKETINNNEWDRPEVLQTANDLAELASKGYFSELVASNVFPTGQNTEFATGKVAMYAVGTYVVNEVKNITGPDFEWGFFGYPEVNNGINGTEAMMIGGQSFAITSVCKNKEAAFGFIEKMTRGEYDEKLAKESISLPADSQNPSWPEQLADVKPYFEKCTEIMGGAESNPEITPALKENLIKLYSGKITGAEFVENMKKAAGK
;
A
#
# COMPACT_ATOMS: atom_id res chain seq x y z
N MET A 1 -23.36 -47.46 -18.60
CA MET A 1 -22.40 -48.53 -18.31
C MET A 1 -21.35 -48.07 -17.35
N LYS A 2 -21.18 -48.79 -16.27
CA LYS A 2 -20.31 -48.55 -15.11
C LYS A 2 -18.81 -48.66 -15.49
N ARG A 3 -17.93 -47.83 -14.86
CA ARG A 3 -16.83 -48.38 -14.03
C ARG A 3 -16.13 -47.24 -13.26
N LYS A 4 -16.18 -47.39 -11.94
CA LYS A 4 -15.40 -46.70 -10.91
C LYS A 4 -13.96 -47.20 -10.95
N PHE A 5 -12.98 -46.31 -10.69
CA PHE A 5 -11.68 -46.72 -10.15
C PHE A 5 -11.31 -45.83 -8.97
N LEU A 6 -11.40 -46.42 -7.78
CA LEU A 6 -10.80 -45.91 -6.56
C LEU A 6 -9.35 -46.40 -6.50
N GLN A 7 -8.42 -45.54 -6.22
CA GLN A 7 -7.14 -45.98 -5.63
C GLN A 7 -6.87 -45.14 -4.37
N LYS A 8 -6.85 -45.89 -3.27
CA LYS A 8 -6.36 -45.46 -1.96
C LYS A 8 -4.84 -45.50 -1.99
N VAL A 9 -4.16 -44.50 -1.45
CA VAL A 9 -2.78 -44.62 -1.00
C VAL A 9 -2.68 -44.08 0.43
N GLY A 10 -2.07 -44.90 1.25
CA GLY A 10 -2.12 -44.84 2.69
C GLY A 10 -1.14 -43.85 3.32
N VAL A 11 -1.49 -43.55 4.55
CA VAL A 11 -0.73 -42.80 5.53
C VAL A 11 0.43 -43.67 6.07
N ALA A 12 1.63 -43.13 6.06
CA ALA A 12 2.73 -43.66 6.86
C ALA A 12 3.15 -42.63 7.91
N VAL A 13 2.79 -42.95 9.14
CA VAL A 13 3.25 -42.28 10.37
C VAL A 13 4.64 -42.87 10.70
N ILE A 14 5.64 -42.03 10.84
CA ILE A 14 6.90 -42.43 11.48
C ILE A 14 7.10 -41.54 12.70
N SER A 15 6.89 -42.17 13.85
CA SER A 15 7.29 -41.69 15.18
C SER A 15 8.75 -42.06 15.39
N GLY A 16 9.54 -41.10 15.86
CA GLY A 16 10.91 -41.35 16.32
C GLY A 16 11.22 -40.44 17.50
N ALA A 17 11.37 -41.06 18.65
CA ALA A 17 11.54 -40.45 19.95
C ALA A 17 13.03 -40.18 20.28
N MET A 18 13.18 -39.17 21.14
CA MET A 18 14.19 -38.95 22.21
C MET A 18 15.66 -39.29 21.97
N ILE A 19 16.52 -38.35 22.36
CA ILE A 19 17.54 -38.59 23.43
C ILE A 19 17.89 -37.26 24.09
N MET A 20 17.67 -37.20 25.41
CA MET A 20 18.28 -36.26 26.36
C MET A 20 19.78 -36.59 26.56
N SER A 21 20.58 -35.56 26.70
CA SER A 21 21.89 -35.71 27.39
C SER A 21 22.15 -34.46 28.23
N ILE A 22 22.09 -34.68 29.51
CA ILE A 22 22.54 -33.79 30.59
C ILE A 22 24.04 -34.04 30.77
N LEU A 23 24.86 -32.99 30.87
CA LEU A 23 26.13 -33.05 31.55
C LEU A 23 26.41 -31.71 32.23
N ALA A 24 26.45 -31.82 33.55
CA ALA A 24 26.92 -30.80 34.49
C ALA A 24 28.46 -30.79 34.53
N GLY A 25 29.04 -29.62 34.76
CA GLY A 25 30.44 -29.46 35.01
C GLY A 25 30.73 -28.19 35.79
N CYS A 26 30.92 -28.31 37.09
CA CYS A 26 31.41 -27.29 38.02
C CYS A 26 32.90 -26.96 37.78
N GLY A 27 33.28 -25.72 38.04
CA GLY A 27 34.70 -25.33 38.15
C GLY A 27 34.87 -23.93 38.75
N ASN A 28 35.23 -23.92 40.00
CA ASN A 28 35.49 -22.79 40.91
C ASN A 28 36.92 -22.24 40.72
N ASN A 29 37.16 -20.93 40.90
CA ASN A 29 38.23 -20.34 41.75
C ASN A 29 38.33 -18.81 41.55
N THR A 30 38.00 -18.07 42.57
CA THR A 30 38.76 -17.31 43.61
C THR A 30 40.04 -16.56 43.22
N ALA A 31 40.02 -15.24 43.49
CA ALA A 31 40.95 -14.38 44.24
C ALA A 31 40.50 -12.92 44.12
N LYS A 32 40.07 -12.21 45.19
CA LYS A 32 40.70 -11.45 46.25
C LYS A 32 41.79 -10.48 45.72
N GLU A 33 41.70 -9.21 46.00
CA GLU A 33 41.89 -8.33 47.19
C GLU A 33 41.69 -6.87 46.74
N SER A 34 41.15 -5.96 47.40
CA SER A 34 41.07 -5.37 48.75
C SER A 34 41.43 -3.88 48.71
N THR A 35 40.66 -3.16 49.55
CA THR A 35 40.91 -1.92 50.31
C THR A 35 40.77 -0.58 49.55
N THR A 36 40.17 0.49 50.08
CA THR A 36 39.98 0.95 51.47
C THR A 36 38.89 2.03 51.51
N ALA A 37 38.29 2.16 52.68
CA ALA A 37 37.23 3.07 53.06
C ALA A 37 37.65 4.55 53.14
N ALA A 38 36.65 5.45 52.95
CA ALA A 38 36.59 6.69 53.73
C ALA A 38 35.12 7.06 53.92
N GLN A 39 34.68 7.05 55.15
CA GLN A 39 33.41 7.58 55.65
C GLN A 39 33.42 9.10 55.62
N ALA A 40 32.33 9.70 55.17
CA ALA A 40 31.87 11.00 55.66
C ALA A 40 30.34 11.01 55.65
N SER A 41 29.79 11.06 56.83
CA SER A 41 28.38 11.28 57.13
C SER A 41 27.93 12.68 56.80
N SER A 42 26.75 12.85 56.13
CA SER A 42 25.89 13.98 56.42
C SER A 42 24.43 13.57 56.16
N GLU A 43 23.65 13.70 57.19
CA GLU A 43 22.20 13.63 57.20
C GLU A 43 21.56 14.66 56.24
N GLY A 44 20.49 14.28 55.61
CA GLY A 44 19.63 15.29 55.00
C GLY A 44 18.61 14.74 54.04
N THR A 45 17.41 14.57 54.54
CA THR A 45 16.11 14.70 53.88
C THR A 45 15.73 13.67 52.79
N SER A 46 14.84 12.77 53.21
CA SER A 46 13.98 11.98 52.32
C SER A 46 13.11 12.90 51.44
N GLY A 47 13.53 13.08 50.19
CA GLY A 47 12.69 13.54 49.11
C GLY A 47 12.16 12.32 48.40
N GLU A 48 10.89 11.97 48.57
CA GLU A 48 10.18 11.09 47.66
C GLU A 48 10.31 11.66 46.25
N SER A 49 11.15 11.12 45.43
CA SER A 49 11.05 11.28 43.97
C SER A 49 9.77 10.58 43.58
N LYS A 50 8.72 11.33 43.38
CA LYS A 50 7.56 10.93 42.60
C LYS A 50 8.10 10.59 41.20
N ASP A 51 8.14 9.31 40.93
CA ASP A 51 8.28 8.76 39.60
C ASP A 51 6.95 9.10 38.89
N ASP A 52 6.87 10.31 38.32
CA ASP A 52 5.77 10.76 37.47
C ASP A 52 5.96 10.14 36.07
N THR A 53 6.00 8.81 36.01
CA THR A 53 5.65 8.11 34.77
C THR A 53 4.16 8.38 34.57
N ALA A 54 3.85 9.30 33.67
CA ALA A 54 2.48 9.59 33.24
C ALA A 54 1.82 8.24 32.90
N LYS A 55 0.95 7.76 33.79
CA LYS A 55 0.12 6.57 33.54
C LYS A 55 -0.70 6.89 32.30
N GLY A 56 -0.55 6.09 31.26
CA GLY A 56 -1.41 6.15 30.09
C GLY A 56 -2.91 6.02 30.46
N PRO A 57 -3.81 6.23 29.53
CA PRO A 57 -5.24 6.13 29.80
C PRO A 57 -5.59 4.76 30.37
N ASP A 58 -6.50 4.71 31.35
CA ASP A 58 -7.01 3.48 31.95
C ASP A 58 -8.40 3.19 31.38
N TYR A 59 -8.48 2.12 30.57
CA TYR A 59 -9.72 1.62 29.96
C TYR A 59 -10.14 0.26 30.55
N SER A 60 -9.79 -0.02 31.82
CA SER A 60 -10.16 -1.25 32.50
C SER A 60 -11.69 -1.45 32.50
N GLY A 61 -12.12 -2.63 32.03
CA GLY A 61 -13.54 -2.99 31.90
C GLY A 61 -14.21 -2.54 30.60
N VAL A 62 -13.49 -1.84 29.73
CA VAL A 62 -13.95 -1.53 28.37
C VAL A 62 -13.70 -2.73 27.46
N LYS A 63 -14.73 -3.12 26.69
CA LYS A 63 -14.64 -4.14 25.66
C LYS A 63 -14.94 -3.53 24.31
N LEU A 64 -14.09 -3.80 23.32
CA LEU A 64 -14.24 -3.34 21.95
C LEU A 64 -14.29 -4.55 21.01
N VAL A 65 -15.12 -4.48 19.98
CA VAL A 65 -15.16 -5.45 18.87
C VAL A 65 -14.54 -4.81 17.63
N TYR A 66 -13.48 -5.42 17.14
CA TYR A 66 -12.73 -4.98 15.97
C TYR A 66 -12.87 -5.95 14.81
N TRP A 67 -13.33 -5.48 13.65
CA TRP A 67 -13.36 -6.27 12.42
C TRP A 67 -12.21 -5.88 11.50
N SER A 68 -11.30 -6.84 11.25
CA SER A 68 -10.14 -6.61 10.38
C SER A 68 -10.36 -7.16 8.96
N ASN A 69 -9.94 -6.37 7.99
CA ASN A 69 -9.88 -6.72 6.56
C ASN A 69 -8.80 -7.76 6.23
N TRP A 70 -7.91 -8.05 7.18
CA TRP A 70 -6.81 -8.98 7.00
C TRP A 70 -7.17 -10.38 7.49
N GLU A 71 -6.44 -11.37 6.96
CA GLU A 71 -6.44 -12.71 7.55
C GLU A 71 -5.42 -12.74 8.71
N ALA A 72 -5.69 -13.55 9.73
CA ALA A 72 -4.82 -13.64 10.90
C ALA A 72 -3.37 -14.07 10.59
N THR A 73 -3.16 -14.77 9.49
CA THR A 73 -1.85 -15.29 9.04
C THR A 73 -1.09 -14.34 8.11
N GLU A 74 -1.71 -13.26 7.67
CA GLU A 74 -1.03 -12.25 6.87
C GLU A 74 -0.09 -11.40 7.75
N PRO A 75 0.98 -10.82 7.19
CA PRO A 75 1.88 -9.94 7.94
C PRO A 75 1.14 -8.86 8.74
N GLN A 76 0.11 -8.26 8.15
CA GLN A 76 -0.72 -7.26 8.79
C GLN A 76 -1.50 -7.83 9.99
N GLY A 77 -2.12 -9.01 9.81
CA GLY A 77 -2.88 -9.68 10.87
C GLY A 77 -2.00 -10.03 12.08
N ILE A 78 -0.76 -10.46 11.82
CA ILE A 78 0.23 -10.77 12.87
C ILE A 78 0.58 -9.50 13.66
N VAL A 79 0.91 -8.39 12.95
CA VAL A 79 1.24 -7.11 13.60
C VAL A 79 0.05 -6.55 14.40
N ILE A 80 -1.17 -6.63 13.85
CA ILE A 80 -2.40 -6.22 14.54
C ILE A 80 -2.58 -7.02 15.85
N ALA A 81 -2.42 -8.35 15.80
CA ALA A 81 -2.57 -9.20 16.98
C ALA A 81 -1.54 -8.89 18.07
N GLU A 82 -0.32 -8.53 17.70
CA GLU A 82 0.72 -8.09 18.64
C GLU A 82 0.40 -6.72 19.24
N ALA A 83 -0.05 -5.76 18.42
CA ALA A 83 -0.44 -4.42 18.86
C ALA A 83 -1.63 -4.47 19.84
N ILE A 84 -2.63 -5.33 19.58
CA ILE A 84 -3.75 -5.56 20.49
C ILE A 84 -3.24 -5.98 21.88
N LYS A 85 -2.42 -7.03 21.96
CA LYS A 85 -1.88 -7.53 23.24
C LYS A 85 -1.11 -6.44 24.00
N ALA A 86 -0.34 -5.63 23.28
CA ALA A 86 0.40 -4.53 23.91
C ALA A 86 -0.55 -3.45 24.43
N TYR A 87 -1.54 -3.06 23.65
CA TYR A 87 -2.50 -2.04 24.01
C TYR A 87 -3.39 -2.46 25.18
N GLU A 88 -3.86 -3.72 25.20
CA GLU A 88 -4.60 -4.31 26.30
C GLU A 88 -3.78 -4.29 27.61
N LYS A 89 -2.50 -4.64 27.53
CA LYS A 89 -1.59 -4.61 28.69
C LYS A 89 -1.36 -3.19 29.22
N GLU A 90 -1.28 -2.21 28.32
CA GLU A 90 -1.00 -0.81 28.68
C GLU A 90 -2.22 -0.10 29.27
N THR A 91 -3.42 -0.41 28.81
CA THR A 91 -4.64 0.37 29.07
C THR A 91 -5.73 -0.40 29.80
N GLY A 92 -5.62 -1.72 29.89
CA GLY A 92 -6.66 -2.56 30.49
C GLY A 92 -7.92 -2.77 29.64
N VAL A 93 -7.96 -2.22 28.40
CA VAL A 93 -9.04 -2.52 27.44
C VAL A 93 -9.01 -4.01 27.04
N GLU A 94 -10.16 -4.55 26.68
CA GLU A 94 -10.27 -5.87 26.03
C GLU A 94 -10.71 -5.68 24.57
N ILE A 95 -9.92 -6.17 23.60
CA ILE A 95 -10.23 -6.05 22.16
C ILE A 95 -10.49 -7.44 21.57
N GLU A 96 -11.74 -7.72 21.24
CA GLU A 96 -12.11 -8.90 20.48
C GLU A 96 -11.95 -8.62 18.99
N VAL A 97 -10.90 -9.21 18.36
CA VAL A 97 -10.64 -9.04 16.93
C VAL A 97 -11.22 -10.20 16.13
N GLU A 98 -11.96 -9.87 15.08
CA GLU A 98 -12.43 -10.80 14.07
C GLU A 98 -11.72 -10.52 12.73
N PHE A 99 -10.85 -11.43 12.32
CA PHE A 99 -10.17 -11.37 11.02
C PHE A 99 -11.13 -11.85 9.92
N LYS A 100 -11.88 -10.90 9.33
CA LYS A 100 -12.94 -11.17 8.34
C LYS A 100 -12.42 -11.36 6.91
N GLY A 101 -11.19 -10.93 6.63
CA GLY A 101 -10.67 -10.86 5.27
C GLY A 101 -11.40 -9.83 4.39
N ARG A 102 -10.87 -9.55 3.20
CA ARG A 102 -11.42 -8.53 2.29
C ARG A 102 -12.87 -8.81 1.92
N LYS A 103 -13.19 -10.08 1.65
CA LYS A 103 -14.56 -10.48 1.28
C LYS A 103 -15.54 -10.31 2.43
N GLY A 104 -15.14 -10.70 3.64
CA GLY A 104 -15.99 -10.59 4.83
C GLY A 104 -16.34 -9.14 5.17
N ILE A 105 -15.35 -8.23 5.09
CA ILE A 105 -15.60 -6.78 5.25
C ILE A 105 -16.52 -6.27 4.13
N LYS A 106 -16.19 -6.54 2.87
CA LYS A 106 -16.95 -6.03 1.71
C LYS A 106 -18.41 -6.44 1.71
N GLU A 107 -18.70 -7.70 2.06
CA GLU A 107 -20.04 -8.27 1.96
C GLU A 107 -20.82 -8.23 3.29
N GLY A 108 -20.11 -8.28 4.43
CA GLY A 108 -20.72 -8.47 5.74
C GLY A 108 -20.87 -7.21 6.59
N LEU A 109 -19.98 -6.22 6.44
CA LEU A 109 -19.91 -5.13 7.42
C LEU A 109 -21.13 -4.20 7.37
N ILE A 110 -21.54 -3.71 6.20
CA ILE A 110 -22.71 -2.82 6.09
C ILE A 110 -23.98 -3.50 6.62
N PRO A 111 -24.30 -4.75 6.24
CA PRO A 111 -25.43 -5.47 6.84
C PRO A 111 -25.35 -5.63 8.36
N ALA A 112 -24.16 -5.88 8.90
CA ALA A 112 -23.96 -5.98 10.35
C ALA A 112 -24.23 -4.66 11.06
N LEU A 113 -23.73 -3.54 10.52
CA LEU A 113 -23.97 -2.20 11.07
C LEU A 113 -25.45 -1.81 10.97
N ASP A 114 -26.13 -2.13 9.87
CA ASP A 114 -27.57 -1.88 9.71
C ASP A 114 -28.41 -2.71 10.71
N ALA A 115 -27.97 -3.92 11.03
CA ALA A 115 -28.56 -4.76 12.08
C ALA A 115 -28.18 -4.32 13.50
N LYS A 116 -27.39 -3.24 13.66
CA LYS A 116 -26.85 -2.73 14.93
C LYS A 116 -26.04 -3.79 15.70
N GLN A 117 -25.38 -4.70 14.97
CA GLN A 117 -24.42 -5.61 15.57
C GLN A 117 -23.27 -4.76 16.14
N GLN A 118 -22.76 -5.15 17.30
CA GLN A 118 -21.61 -4.47 17.88
C GLN A 118 -20.37 -4.73 17.02
N VAL A 119 -19.92 -3.70 16.35
CA VAL A 119 -18.61 -3.57 15.70
C VAL A 119 -18.16 -2.17 16.04
N ASP A 120 -17.22 -2.02 16.96
CA ASP A 120 -16.83 -0.71 17.45
C ASP A 120 -15.93 0.04 16.45
N PHE A 121 -15.01 -0.67 15.83
CA PHE A 121 -14.17 -0.12 14.76
C PHE A 121 -13.75 -1.23 13.78
N PHE A 122 -13.29 -0.82 12.63
CA PHE A 122 -12.85 -1.72 11.59
C PHE A 122 -11.78 -1.10 10.71
N ASP A 123 -11.05 -1.93 9.98
CA ASP A 123 -10.15 -1.50 8.92
C ASP A 123 -10.54 -2.04 7.56
N GLY A 124 -9.94 -1.49 6.51
CA GLY A 124 -10.14 -1.91 5.15
C GLY A 124 -9.61 -0.92 4.14
N GLN A 125 -9.91 -1.15 2.87
CA GLN A 125 -9.54 -0.22 1.81
C GLN A 125 -10.09 1.18 2.12
N GLY A 126 -9.28 2.21 1.91
CA GLY A 126 -9.69 3.60 2.05
C GLY A 126 -10.88 3.97 1.14
N ASN A 127 -11.44 5.15 1.37
CA ASN A 127 -12.67 5.64 0.75
C ASN A 127 -13.92 4.86 1.22
N LYS A 128 -14.33 5.17 2.45
CA LYS A 128 -15.53 4.61 3.09
C LYS A 128 -16.74 5.53 2.99
N SER A 129 -16.81 6.40 1.98
CA SER A 129 -17.93 7.33 1.77
C SER A 129 -19.30 6.64 1.71
N ASN A 130 -19.34 5.39 1.23
CA ASN A 130 -20.55 4.56 1.17
C ASN A 130 -21.08 4.10 2.56
N TYR A 131 -20.31 4.27 3.63
CA TYR A 131 -20.76 3.96 4.99
C TYR A 131 -21.63 5.08 5.60
N GLY A 132 -21.53 6.33 5.09
CA GLY A 132 -22.39 7.46 5.51
C GLY A 132 -22.32 7.70 7.01
N ASP A 133 -23.49 7.66 7.68
CA ASP A 133 -23.61 7.90 9.12
C ASP A 133 -23.33 6.67 9.99
N ARG A 134 -22.96 5.55 9.39
CA ARG A 134 -22.55 4.35 10.13
C ARG A 134 -21.16 4.49 10.75
N ILE A 135 -20.39 5.47 10.30
CA ILE A 135 -19.07 5.83 10.84
C ILE A 135 -19.06 7.28 11.32
N ILE A 136 -18.31 7.55 12.40
CA ILE A 136 -18.29 8.86 13.03
C ILE A 136 -17.23 9.79 12.41
N SER A 137 -17.37 11.10 12.66
CA SER A 137 -16.29 12.06 12.47
C SER A 137 -15.17 11.79 13.48
N LEU A 138 -13.93 11.87 13.03
CA LEU A 138 -12.73 11.71 13.86
C LEU A 138 -12.02 13.03 14.13
N GLU A 139 -12.56 14.17 13.65
CA GLU A 139 -11.90 15.49 13.75
C GLU A 139 -11.58 15.90 15.19
N ASP A 140 -12.51 15.68 16.12
CA ASP A 140 -12.28 16.02 17.53
C ASP A 140 -11.18 15.14 18.14
N LEU A 141 -11.22 13.84 17.90
CA LEU A 141 -10.22 12.89 18.40
C LEU A 141 -8.81 13.19 17.84
N VAL A 142 -8.73 13.49 16.56
CA VAL A 142 -7.49 13.88 15.88
C VAL A 142 -6.92 15.17 16.45
N LYS A 143 -7.78 16.16 16.74
CA LYS A 143 -7.37 17.44 17.32
C LYS A 143 -6.91 17.30 18.77
N GLU A 144 -7.64 16.53 19.58
CA GLU A 144 -7.33 16.34 21.00
C GLU A 144 -6.02 15.58 21.23
N SER A 145 -5.66 14.67 20.33
CA SER A 145 -4.46 13.85 20.41
C SER A 145 -3.24 14.42 19.64
N ASP A 146 -3.38 15.58 19.00
CA ASP A 146 -2.37 16.13 18.09
C ASP A 146 -1.93 15.15 16.98
N TYR A 147 -2.90 14.35 16.48
CA TYR A 147 -2.61 13.29 15.52
C TYR A 147 -1.95 13.82 14.24
N GLU A 148 -2.36 14.98 13.73
CA GLU A 148 -1.86 15.51 12.46
C GLU A 148 -0.40 15.96 12.51
N SER A 149 0.17 16.25 13.68
CA SER A 149 1.58 16.64 13.81
C SER A 149 2.56 15.58 13.29
N ARG A 150 2.10 14.33 13.19
CA ARG A 150 2.88 13.17 12.70
C ARG A 150 2.27 12.52 11.47
N SER A 151 1.31 13.14 10.82
CA SER A 151 0.63 12.61 9.64
C SER A 151 1.08 13.33 8.37
N ASN A 152 0.96 12.67 7.21
CA ASN A 152 1.16 13.35 5.93
C ASN A 152 -0.07 14.21 5.59
N PRO A 153 0.05 15.55 5.49
CA PRO A 153 -1.09 16.45 5.27
C PRO A 153 -1.85 16.15 3.97
N THR A 154 -1.14 15.78 2.90
CA THR A 154 -1.77 15.48 1.61
C THR A 154 -2.67 14.24 1.72
N MET A 155 -2.22 13.22 2.46
CA MET A 155 -3.02 12.03 2.71
C MET A 155 -4.22 12.32 3.60
N MET A 156 -4.07 13.10 4.66
CA MET A 156 -5.19 13.50 5.53
C MET A 156 -6.25 14.28 4.73
N ASN A 157 -5.83 15.19 3.87
CA ASN A 157 -6.74 15.94 2.99
C ASN A 157 -7.44 15.04 1.97
N LEU A 158 -6.75 14.04 1.40
CA LEU A 158 -7.36 13.05 0.54
C LEU A 158 -8.51 12.32 1.27
N PHE A 159 -8.27 11.85 2.49
CA PHE A 159 -9.28 11.11 3.24
C PHE A 159 -10.45 11.98 3.69
N ARG A 160 -10.22 13.27 3.98
CA ARG A 160 -11.31 14.25 4.14
C ARG A 160 -12.15 14.41 2.88
N SER A 161 -11.51 14.44 1.71
CA SER A 161 -12.21 14.62 0.43
C SER A 161 -13.19 13.49 0.11
N TYR A 162 -13.01 12.31 0.68
CA TYR A 162 -13.94 11.19 0.52
C TYR A 162 -15.28 11.40 1.23
N ASN A 163 -15.32 12.28 2.24
CA ASN A 163 -16.48 12.52 3.08
C ASN A 163 -16.78 14.03 3.20
N GLU A 164 -16.84 14.73 2.06
CA GLU A 164 -17.26 16.15 1.99
C GLU A 164 -16.43 17.09 2.87
N GLY A 165 -15.15 16.81 3.04
CA GLY A 165 -14.23 17.60 3.85
C GLY A 165 -14.13 17.18 5.32
N VAL A 166 -14.84 16.13 5.74
CA VAL A 166 -14.82 15.62 7.12
C VAL A 166 -13.96 14.37 7.22
N LEU A 167 -13.02 14.33 8.16
CA LEU A 167 -12.23 13.14 8.42
C LEU A 167 -13.07 12.10 9.16
N LYS A 168 -13.38 10.98 8.48
CA LYS A 168 -14.07 9.81 9.06
C LYS A 168 -13.20 8.57 9.08
N GLU A 169 -11.97 8.66 8.58
CA GLU A 169 -11.07 7.55 8.40
C GLU A 169 -9.63 7.95 8.75
N ILE A 170 -8.92 7.11 9.48
CA ILE A 170 -7.48 7.28 9.69
C ILE A 170 -6.72 6.41 8.70
N PRO A 171 -5.98 7.01 7.75
CA PRO A 171 -5.24 6.27 6.75
C PRO A 171 -4.01 5.58 7.35
N TYR A 172 -3.69 4.40 6.80
CA TYR A 172 -2.49 3.67 7.13
C TYR A 172 -2.03 2.81 5.95
N GLN A 173 -0.82 2.27 6.02
CA GLN A 173 -0.27 1.33 5.04
C GLN A 173 -0.44 1.84 3.61
N PHE A 174 0.18 2.98 3.30
CA PHE A 174 0.07 3.58 1.98
C PHE A 174 0.76 2.75 0.90
N LYS A 175 0.24 2.85 -0.30
CA LYS A 175 0.79 2.28 -1.54
C LYS A 175 0.82 3.38 -2.59
N ALA A 176 1.95 3.54 -3.27
CA ALA A 176 2.10 4.46 -4.39
C ALA A 176 2.15 3.67 -5.70
N ASN A 177 1.53 4.21 -6.75
CA ASN A 177 1.76 3.73 -8.10
C ASN A 177 2.87 4.55 -8.74
N ALA A 178 3.86 3.84 -9.28
CA ALA A 178 5.06 4.40 -9.88
C ALA A 178 5.53 3.46 -11.01
N TYR A 179 6.55 3.85 -11.76
CA TYR A 179 7.29 2.88 -12.55
C TYR A 179 8.22 2.08 -11.64
N LEU A 180 7.95 0.78 -11.56
CA LEU A 180 8.84 -0.20 -10.97
C LEU A 180 9.84 -0.64 -12.03
N TYR A 181 11.14 -0.67 -11.71
CA TYR A 181 12.16 -1.10 -12.66
C TYR A 181 13.22 -2.00 -12.02
N ASN A 182 13.86 -2.80 -12.86
CA ASN A 182 14.98 -3.66 -12.50
C ASN A 182 16.30 -2.89 -12.67
N LYS A 183 16.95 -2.50 -11.56
CA LYS A 183 18.21 -1.73 -11.57
C LYS A 183 19.33 -2.45 -12.33
N LYS A 184 19.38 -3.79 -12.27
CA LYS A 184 20.36 -4.59 -13.01
C LYS A 184 20.22 -4.39 -14.52
N LEU A 185 18.98 -4.49 -15.06
CA LEU A 185 18.72 -4.33 -16.50
C LEU A 185 19.02 -2.88 -16.97
N PHE A 186 18.75 -1.88 -16.12
CA PHE A 186 19.13 -0.49 -16.41
C PHE A 186 20.65 -0.34 -16.51
N LYS A 187 21.43 -0.94 -15.59
CA LYS A 187 22.89 -0.96 -15.64
C LYS A 187 23.41 -1.66 -16.92
N GLU A 188 22.83 -2.79 -17.28
CA GLU A 188 23.17 -3.55 -18.51
C GLU A 188 22.94 -2.70 -19.77
N ALA A 189 21.91 -1.84 -19.77
CA ALA A 189 21.62 -0.90 -20.86
C ALA A 189 22.37 0.44 -20.73
N SER A 190 23.34 0.56 -19.80
CA SER A 190 24.09 1.80 -19.53
C SER A 190 23.17 3.00 -19.23
N ILE A 191 22.16 2.76 -18.39
CA ILE A 191 21.23 3.80 -17.91
C ILE A 191 21.58 4.12 -16.47
N ASP A 192 22.18 5.28 -16.23
CA ASP A 192 22.66 5.71 -14.91
C ASP A 192 21.65 6.56 -14.14
N LYS A 193 20.63 7.09 -14.84
CA LYS A 193 19.60 7.96 -14.26
C LYS A 193 18.22 7.54 -14.71
N VAL A 194 17.26 7.61 -13.77
CA VAL A 194 15.84 7.43 -14.09
C VAL A 194 15.31 8.65 -14.84
N PRO A 195 14.33 8.46 -15.75
CA PRO A 195 13.76 9.57 -16.52
C PRO A 195 12.89 10.45 -15.63
N THR A 196 12.94 11.76 -15.85
CA THR A 196 12.11 12.75 -15.16
C THR A 196 11.03 13.34 -16.07
N ASN A 197 11.23 13.28 -17.37
CA ASN A 197 10.29 13.75 -18.39
C ASN A 197 10.08 12.72 -19.50
N TRP A 198 9.11 12.98 -20.38
CA TRP A 198 8.68 12.02 -21.40
C TRP A 198 9.77 11.73 -22.44
N ASP A 199 10.53 12.74 -22.85
CA ASP A 199 11.61 12.56 -23.81
C ASP A 199 12.76 11.68 -23.25
N GLU A 200 13.10 11.88 -21.97
CA GLU A 200 14.05 11.02 -21.27
C GLU A 200 13.50 9.59 -21.13
N PHE A 201 12.19 9.44 -20.89
CA PHE A 201 11.55 8.13 -20.80
C PHE A 201 11.63 7.37 -22.13
N LEU A 202 11.34 8.03 -23.25
CA LEU A 202 11.51 7.48 -24.58
C LEU A 202 12.97 7.09 -24.85
N ALA A 203 13.94 7.94 -24.45
CA ALA A 203 15.36 7.64 -24.58
C ALA A 203 15.78 6.41 -23.73
N VAL A 204 15.26 6.26 -22.52
CA VAL A 204 15.46 5.07 -21.68
C VAL A 204 14.90 3.83 -22.35
N CYS A 205 13.67 3.88 -22.88
CA CYS A 205 13.06 2.78 -23.61
C CYS A 205 13.90 2.39 -24.83
N GLN A 206 14.44 3.36 -25.58
CA GLN A 206 15.30 3.08 -26.74
C GLN A 206 16.59 2.39 -26.33
N LYS A 207 17.28 2.87 -25.28
CA LYS A 207 18.52 2.24 -24.77
C LYS A 207 18.27 0.78 -24.34
N LEU A 208 17.17 0.51 -23.62
CA LEU A 208 16.80 -0.85 -23.23
C LEU A 208 16.60 -1.73 -24.46
N LYS A 209 15.84 -1.24 -25.43
CA LYS A 209 15.59 -1.97 -26.68
C LYS A 209 16.89 -2.24 -27.46
N ASP A 210 17.78 -1.26 -27.57
CA ASP A 210 19.07 -1.40 -28.26
C ASP A 210 19.99 -2.41 -27.55
N ALA A 211 19.83 -2.59 -26.22
CA ALA A 211 20.48 -3.63 -25.43
C ALA A 211 19.79 -4.99 -25.54
N GLY A 212 18.72 -5.14 -26.32
CA GLY A 212 17.96 -6.37 -26.48
C GLY A 212 17.02 -6.68 -25.29
N ILE A 213 16.73 -5.67 -24.47
CA ILE A 213 15.87 -5.77 -23.28
C ILE A 213 14.50 -5.18 -23.63
N THR A 214 13.42 -5.92 -23.38
CA THR A 214 12.06 -5.40 -23.52
C THR A 214 11.82 -4.30 -22.49
N PRO A 215 11.47 -3.04 -22.89
CA PRO A 215 11.36 -1.94 -21.96
C PRO A 215 10.18 -2.08 -20.98
N ILE A 216 8.96 -2.31 -21.49
CA ILE A 216 7.71 -2.11 -20.73
C ILE A 216 6.80 -3.32 -20.88
N THR A 217 6.06 -3.66 -19.80
CA THR A 217 4.91 -4.56 -19.85
C THR A 217 3.72 -3.97 -19.10
N THR A 218 2.56 -4.58 -19.28
CA THR A 218 1.33 -4.38 -18.51
C THR A 218 0.41 -5.59 -18.68
N ASP A 219 -0.67 -5.67 -17.91
CA ASP A 219 -1.70 -6.69 -18.00
C ASP A 219 -3.12 -6.09 -18.05
N ASP A 220 -4.13 -6.96 -18.14
CA ASP A 220 -5.55 -6.59 -18.26
C ASP A 220 -6.11 -5.82 -17.05
N ALA A 221 -5.49 -5.95 -15.88
CA ALA A 221 -5.89 -5.19 -14.69
C ALA A 221 -5.26 -3.80 -14.66
N TYR A 222 -3.98 -3.68 -15.08
CA TYR A 222 -3.20 -2.45 -14.90
C TYR A 222 -3.04 -1.59 -16.17
N VAL A 223 -3.59 -2.00 -17.31
CA VAL A 223 -3.54 -1.17 -18.54
C VAL A 223 -4.00 0.27 -18.35
N PRO A 224 -4.97 0.62 -17.46
CA PRO A 224 -5.37 2.01 -17.26
C PRO A 224 -4.37 2.85 -16.48
N GLN A 225 -3.38 2.25 -15.81
CA GLN A 225 -2.46 2.97 -14.91
C GLN A 225 -1.63 4.02 -15.66
N ALA A 226 -0.93 3.62 -16.72
CA ALA A 226 -0.12 4.54 -17.50
C ALA A 226 -0.98 5.61 -18.19
N PHE A 227 -2.15 5.24 -18.71
CA PHE A 227 -3.11 6.18 -19.30
C PHE A 227 -3.58 7.22 -18.29
N GLY A 228 -4.02 6.79 -17.11
CA GLY A 228 -4.50 7.69 -16.05
C GLY A 228 -3.42 8.63 -15.55
N MET A 229 -2.19 8.12 -15.35
CA MET A 229 -1.07 8.95 -14.94
C MET A 229 -0.67 9.95 -16.02
N HIS A 230 -0.65 9.55 -17.30
CA HIS A 230 -0.33 10.44 -18.42
C HIS A 230 -1.37 11.55 -18.59
N LEU A 231 -2.65 11.17 -18.69
CA LEU A 231 -3.73 12.13 -18.79
C LEU A 231 -3.77 13.07 -17.59
N GLY A 232 -3.54 12.54 -16.38
CA GLY A 232 -3.46 13.35 -15.17
C GLY A 232 -2.33 14.37 -15.18
N ARG A 233 -1.21 14.11 -15.87
CA ARG A 233 -0.17 15.13 -16.10
C ARG A 233 -0.71 16.32 -16.89
N LEU A 234 -1.62 16.08 -17.84
CA LEU A 234 -2.16 17.11 -18.72
C LEU A 234 -3.32 17.89 -18.10
N VAL A 235 -4.16 17.21 -17.30
CA VAL A 235 -5.43 17.82 -16.85
C VAL A 235 -5.55 17.93 -15.32
N GLY A 236 -4.57 17.44 -14.55
CA GLY A 236 -4.64 17.36 -13.10
C GLY A 236 -5.59 16.26 -12.60
N SER A 237 -5.64 16.05 -11.29
CA SER A 237 -6.46 15.00 -10.67
C SER A 237 -7.96 15.24 -10.86
N GLN A 238 -8.39 16.50 -10.73
CA GLN A 238 -9.81 16.86 -10.92
C GLN A 238 -10.21 16.71 -12.40
N GLY A 239 -9.40 17.21 -13.33
CA GLY A 239 -9.65 17.11 -14.77
C GLY A 239 -9.68 15.65 -15.24
N LEU A 240 -8.82 14.78 -14.69
CA LEU A 240 -8.87 13.35 -14.98
C LEU A 240 -10.21 12.74 -14.54
N LYS A 241 -10.65 13.02 -13.30
CA LYS A 241 -11.91 12.53 -12.76
C LYS A 241 -13.11 13.01 -13.59
N GLU A 242 -13.13 14.28 -13.97
CA GLU A 242 -14.18 14.87 -14.83
C GLU A 242 -14.19 14.22 -16.20
N THR A 243 -13.03 14.10 -16.85
CA THR A 243 -12.92 13.48 -18.18
C THR A 243 -13.51 12.07 -18.19
N ILE A 244 -13.16 11.24 -17.21
CA ILE A 244 -13.62 9.85 -17.15
C ILE A 244 -15.11 9.75 -16.79
N ASN A 245 -15.55 10.51 -15.77
CA ASN A 245 -16.94 10.42 -15.28
C ASN A 245 -17.95 11.03 -16.24
N ASN A 246 -17.58 12.10 -16.96
CA ASN A 246 -18.43 12.78 -17.91
C ASN A 246 -18.28 12.25 -19.35
N ASN A 247 -17.41 11.26 -19.54
CA ASN A 247 -17.11 10.68 -20.86
C ASN A 247 -16.62 11.74 -21.87
N GLU A 248 -15.70 12.63 -21.47
CA GLU A 248 -15.15 13.71 -22.29
C GLU A 248 -13.98 13.23 -23.17
N TRP A 249 -14.23 12.19 -23.96
CA TRP A 249 -13.21 11.50 -24.77
C TRP A 249 -12.70 12.32 -25.97
N ASP A 250 -13.36 13.38 -26.35
CA ASP A 250 -12.99 14.30 -27.45
C ASP A 250 -12.04 15.43 -27.03
N ARG A 251 -11.61 15.47 -25.76
CA ARG A 251 -10.61 16.45 -25.29
C ARG A 251 -9.27 16.28 -26.02
N PRO A 252 -8.61 17.38 -26.38
CA PRO A 252 -7.28 17.33 -27.00
C PRO A 252 -6.25 16.56 -26.15
N GLU A 253 -6.33 16.65 -24.82
CA GLU A 253 -5.43 15.98 -23.90
C GLU A 253 -5.62 14.46 -23.90
N VAL A 254 -6.83 13.96 -24.16
CA VAL A 254 -7.10 12.52 -24.34
C VAL A 254 -6.44 12.03 -25.63
N LEU A 255 -6.57 12.79 -26.73
CA LEU A 255 -5.91 12.44 -27.99
C LEU A 255 -4.38 12.50 -27.86
N GLN A 256 -3.82 13.52 -27.18
CA GLN A 256 -2.40 13.58 -26.91
C GLN A 256 -1.94 12.35 -26.10
N THR A 257 -2.59 12.05 -24.99
CA THR A 257 -2.30 10.85 -24.17
C THR A 257 -2.31 9.57 -25.01
N ALA A 258 -3.35 9.40 -25.83
CA ALA A 258 -3.47 8.21 -26.68
C ALA A 258 -2.35 8.14 -27.73
N ASN A 259 -1.96 9.26 -28.33
CA ASN A 259 -0.86 9.32 -29.31
C ASN A 259 0.50 9.01 -28.65
N ASP A 260 0.80 9.62 -27.49
CA ASP A 260 2.07 9.42 -26.78
C ASP A 260 2.22 7.96 -26.35
N LEU A 261 1.14 7.32 -25.89
CA LEU A 261 1.15 5.90 -25.53
C LEU A 261 1.17 4.96 -26.76
N ALA A 262 0.52 5.34 -27.87
CA ALA A 262 0.62 4.60 -29.13
C ALA A 262 2.04 4.66 -29.71
N GLU A 263 2.77 5.74 -29.48
CA GLU A 263 4.18 5.86 -29.90
C GLU A 263 5.04 4.78 -29.24
N LEU A 264 4.83 4.47 -27.95
CA LEU A 264 5.54 3.39 -27.27
C LEU A 264 5.33 2.03 -27.96
N ALA A 265 4.10 1.76 -28.38
CA ALA A 265 3.75 0.55 -29.10
C ALA A 265 4.37 0.51 -30.50
N SER A 266 4.28 1.61 -31.26
CA SER A 266 4.82 1.69 -32.63
C SER A 266 6.33 1.57 -32.66
N LYS A 267 7.00 2.03 -31.61
CA LYS A 267 8.46 1.86 -31.42
C LYS A 267 8.85 0.48 -30.89
N GLY A 268 7.88 -0.39 -30.57
CA GLY A 268 8.10 -1.75 -30.06
C GLY A 268 8.73 -1.73 -28.66
N TYR A 269 8.29 -0.84 -27.78
CA TYR A 269 8.75 -0.78 -26.38
C TYR A 269 7.93 -1.64 -25.45
N PHE A 270 6.69 -1.99 -25.84
CA PHE A 270 5.86 -2.93 -25.08
C PHE A 270 6.24 -4.39 -25.34
N SER A 271 6.07 -5.23 -24.33
CA SER A 271 6.10 -6.68 -24.48
C SER A 271 5.09 -7.19 -25.51
N GLU A 272 5.47 -8.18 -26.30
CA GLU A 272 4.56 -8.86 -27.23
C GLU A 272 3.41 -9.58 -26.50
N LEU A 273 3.55 -9.83 -25.20
CA LEU A 273 2.55 -10.50 -24.37
C LEU A 273 1.47 -9.58 -23.79
N VAL A 274 1.56 -8.25 -23.98
CA VAL A 274 0.58 -7.28 -23.43
C VAL A 274 -0.86 -7.68 -23.72
N ALA A 275 -1.15 -8.18 -24.94
CA ALA A 275 -2.51 -8.59 -25.30
C ALA A 275 -2.99 -9.90 -24.63
N SER A 276 -2.09 -10.66 -24.01
CA SER A 276 -2.36 -11.96 -23.39
C SER A 276 -2.00 -12.02 -21.91
N ASN A 277 -1.37 -10.98 -21.38
CA ASN A 277 -1.05 -10.89 -19.97
C ASN A 277 -2.31 -10.75 -19.14
N VAL A 278 -2.50 -11.66 -18.18
CA VAL A 278 -3.64 -11.68 -17.25
C VAL A 278 -3.12 -11.53 -15.83
N PHE A 279 -3.73 -10.61 -15.08
CA PHE A 279 -3.43 -10.42 -13.64
C PHE A 279 -3.78 -11.67 -12.82
N PRO A 280 -2.98 -12.03 -11.80
CA PRO A 280 -1.77 -11.34 -11.31
C PRO A 280 -0.47 -11.89 -11.91
N THR A 281 -0.51 -12.87 -12.79
CA THR A 281 0.68 -13.64 -13.18
C THR A 281 1.41 -13.07 -14.39
N GLY A 282 0.70 -12.45 -15.34
CA GLY A 282 1.26 -12.03 -16.62
C GLY A 282 2.47 -11.09 -16.48
N GLN A 283 2.22 -9.81 -16.28
CA GLN A 283 3.28 -8.80 -16.15
C GLN A 283 4.26 -9.07 -14.99
N ASN A 284 3.75 -9.59 -13.86
CA ASN A 284 4.56 -9.89 -12.68
C ASN A 284 5.62 -10.96 -12.99
N THR A 285 5.26 -11.99 -13.77
CA THR A 285 6.20 -13.03 -14.18
C THR A 285 7.25 -12.51 -15.17
N GLU A 286 6.86 -11.70 -16.16
CA GLU A 286 7.81 -11.11 -17.11
C GLU A 286 8.85 -10.26 -16.38
N PHE A 287 8.41 -9.40 -15.45
CA PHE A 287 9.30 -8.54 -14.67
C PHE A 287 10.18 -9.34 -13.71
N ALA A 288 9.59 -10.22 -12.90
CA ALA A 288 10.29 -10.98 -11.87
C ALA A 288 11.36 -11.93 -12.45
N THR A 289 11.16 -12.40 -13.69
CA THR A 289 12.13 -13.26 -14.40
C THR A 289 13.14 -12.46 -15.24
N GLY A 290 13.11 -11.12 -15.18
CA GLY A 290 14.05 -10.27 -15.90
C GLY A 290 13.83 -10.19 -17.42
N LYS A 291 12.64 -10.57 -17.92
CA LYS A 291 12.31 -10.47 -19.35
C LYS A 291 11.95 -9.05 -19.76
N VAL A 292 11.47 -8.24 -18.81
CA VAL A 292 11.06 -6.86 -19.03
C VAL A 292 11.71 -5.97 -17.97
N ALA A 293 12.11 -4.77 -18.36
CA ALA A 293 12.84 -3.87 -17.50
C ALA A 293 11.97 -3.11 -16.50
N MET A 294 10.74 -2.72 -16.88
CA MET A 294 9.89 -1.87 -16.04
C MET A 294 8.40 -2.00 -16.37
N TYR A 295 7.55 -1.56 -15.43
CA TYR A 295 6.11 -1.43 -15.62
C TYR A 295 5.48 -0.46 -14.61
N ALA A 296 4.37 0.14 -14.98
CA ALA A 296 3.61 1.05 -14.12
C ALA A 296 2.69 0.25 -13.20
N VAL A 297 2.98 0.23 -11.89
CA VAL A 297 2.28 -0.62 -10.92
C VAL A 297 2.39 -0.05 -9.51
N GLY A 298 1.56 -0.56 -8.59
CA GLY A 298 1.63 -0.20 -7.18
C GLY A 298 2.79 -0.87 -6.44
N THR A 299 3.32 -0.19 -5.43
CA THR A 299 4.44 -0.68 -4.60
C THR A 299 4.16 -2.01 -3.88
N TYR A 300 2.89 -2.42 -3.76
CA TYR A 300 2.50 -3.72 -3.19
C TYR A 300 3.02 -4.92 -4.01
N VAL A 301 3.34 -4.72 -5.28
CA VAL A 301 3.81 -5.81 -6.16
C VAL A 301 5.11 -6.43 -5.67
N VAL A 302 5.94 -5.71 -4.94
CA VAL A 302 7.16 -6.26 -4.33
C VAL A 302 6.84 -7.50 -3.49
N ASN A 303 5.75 -7.45 -2.69
CA ASN A 303 5.30 -8.61 -1.92
C ASN A 303 4.81 -9.77 -2.79
N GLU A 304 4.22 -9.47 -3.94
CA GLU A 304 3.67 -10.49 -4.84
C GLU A 304 4.76 -11.28 -5.54
N VAL A 305 5.89 -10.64 -5.88
CA VAL A 305 6.93 -11.24 -6.72
C VAL A 305 8.25 -11.53 -6.00
N LYS A 306 8.45 -11.08 -4.75
CA LYS A 306 9.71 -11.26 -4.00
C LYS A 306 10.19 -12.72 -3.91
N ASN A 307 9.29 -13.67 -3.90
CA ASN A 307 9.62 -15.11 -3.88
C ASN A 307 10.14 -15.62 -5.24
N ILE A 308 9.84 -14.92 -6.33
CA ILE A 308 10.33 -15.24 -7.69
C ILE A 308 11.65 -14.52 -7.93
N THR A 309 11.74 -13.24 -7.53
CA THR A 309 12.93 -12.41 -7.75
C THR A 309 14.11 -12.80 -6.86
N GLY A 310 13.82 -13.33 -5.67
CA GLY A 310 14.83 -13.63 -4.65
C GLY A 310 15.31 -12.39 -3.88
N PRO A 311 16.20 -12.59 -2.88
CA PRO A 311 16.64 -11.53 -1.98
C PRO A 311 17.60 -10.52 -2.62
N ASP A 312 18.33 -10.92 -3.66
CA ASP A 312 19.36 -10.09 -4.29
C ASP A 312 18.82 -9.21 -5.44
N PHE A 313 17.50 -9.16 -5.59
CA PHE A 313 16.89 -8.36 -6.66
C PHE A 313 16.98 -6.87 -6.35
N GLU A 314 17.64 -6.12 -7.22
CA GLU A 314 17.81 -4.68 -7.08
C GLU A 314 16.58 -3.91 -7.59
N TRP A 315 15.66 -3.64 -6.66
CA TRP A 315 14.43 -2.88 -6.91
C TRP A 315 14.71 -1.40 -7.18
N GLY A 316 14.00 -0.83 -8.17
CA GLY A 316 14.02 0.58 -8.41
C GLY A 316 12.61 1.12 -8.65
N PHE A 317 12.39 2.38 -8.28
CA PHE A 317 11.15 3.10 -8.52
C PHE A 317 11.45 4.50 -9.02
N PHE A 318 10.60 5.01 -9.92
CA PHE A 318 10.57 6.42 -10.27
C PHE A 318 9.12 6.86 -10.51
N GLY A 319 8.85 8.14 -10.20
CA GLY A 319 7.54 8.74 -10.44
C GLY A 319 7.19 8.78 -11.93
N TYR A 320 5.91 8.82 -12.26
CA TYR A 320 5.50 8.99 -13.67
C TYR A 320 6.12 10.28 -14.22
N PRO A 321 6.80 10.22 -15.36
CA PRO A 321 7.51 11.38 -15.92
C PRO A 321 6.60 12.58 -16.18
N GLU A 322 7.17 13.77 -16.19
CA GLU A 322 6.50 14.96 -16.74
C GLU A 322 6.24 14.76 -18.22
N VAL A 323 5.12 15.26 -18.72
CA VAL A 323 4.75 15.13 -20.14
C VAL A 323 4.73 16.50 -20.81
N ASN A 324 4.91 16.55 -22.13
CA ASN A 324 4.84 17.77 -22.89
C ASN A 324 3.45 18.43 -22.71
N ASN A 325 3.43 19.73 -22.42
CA ASN A 325 2.24 20.50 -22.05
C ASN A 325 1.57 20.08 -20.73
N GLY A 326 2.26 19.29 -19.87
CA GLY A 326 1.77 18.92 -18.56
C GLY A 326 1.64 20.13 -17.62
N ILE A 327 0.66 20.06 -16.73
CA ILE A 327 0.39 21.11 -15.73
C ILE A 327 0.93 20.74 -14.34
N ASN A 328 1.39 19.50 -14.14
CA ASN A 328 2.03 19.02 -12.93
C ASN A 328 3.18 18.06 -13.26
N GLY A 329 3.99 17.77 -12.28
CA GLY A 329 5.16 16.90 -12.38
C GLY A 329 5.11 15.72 -11.39
N THR A 330 6.29 15.30 -10.95
CA THR A 330 6.45 14.13 -10.07
C THR A 330 5.89 14.33 -8.65
N GLU A 331 5.51 15.54 -8.27
CA GLU A 331 4.78 15.88 -7.03
C GLU A 331 3.32 15.43 -7.07
N ALA A 332 2.78 15.13 -8.24
CA ALA A 332 1.46 14.53 -8.39
C ALA A 332 1.62 13.01 -8.51
N MET A 333 1.09 12.26 -7.54
CA MET A 333 1.24 10.82 -7.44
C MET A 333 -0.11 10.13 -7.33
N MET A 334 -0.17 8.90 -7.80
CA MET A 334 -1.29 8.01 -7.51
C MET A 334 -0.97 7.24 -6.24
N ILE A 335 -1.61 7.61 -5.14
CA ILE A 335 -1.42 7.00 -3.82
C ILE A 335 -2.79 6.52 -3.30
N GLY A 336 -2.80 5.33 -2.74
CA GLY A 336 -3.92 4.79 -1.99
C GLY A 336 -3.45 4.20 -0.67
N GLY A 337 -4.39 3.78 0.16
CA GLY A 337 -4.06 3.18 1.46
C GLY A 337 -5.22 2.39 2.00
N GLN A 338 -4.95 1.70 3.09
CA GLN A 338 -5.96 1.17 3.98
C GLN A 338 -6.34 2.27 4.98
N SER A 339 -7.46 2.10 5.64
CA SER A 339 -7.87 3.03 6.70
C SER A 339 -8.64 2.34 7.80
N PHE A 340 -8.55 2.89 8.99
CA PHE A 340 -9.41 2.57 10.12
C PHE A 340 -10.60 3.52 10.16
N ALA A 341 -11.76 3.03 10.60
CA ALA A 341 -12.92 3.85 10.91
C ALA A 341 -13.57 3.37 12.20
N ILE A 342 -14.13 4.29 12.97
CA ILE A 342 -14.90 4.02 14.19
C ILE A 342 -16.38 4.12 13.83
N THR A 343 -17.15 3.15 14.28
CA THR A 343 -18.58 3.07 13.95
C THR A 343 -19.42 3.95 14.88
N SER A 344 -20.62 4.31 14.42
CA SER A 344 -21.56 5.11 15.23
C SER A 344 -22.16 4.34 16.42
N VAL A 345 -21.98 3.01 16.50
CA VAL A 345 -22.41 2.22 17.66
C VAL A 345 -21.33 2.10 18.74
N CYS A 346 -20.10 2.50 18.45
CA CYS A 346 -18.99 2.50 19.39
C CYS A 346 -19.25 3.51 20.53
N LYS A 347 -19.25 3.01 21.77
CA LYS A 347 -19.48 3.84 22.98
C LYS A 347 -18.18 4.38 23.57
N ASN A 348 -17.06 3.74 23.28
CA ASN A 348 -15.74 4.03 23.83
C ASN A 348 -14.78 4.45 22.70
N LYS A 349 -15.15 5.52 22.01
CA LYS A 349 -14.45 5.99 20.81
C LYS A 349 -12.99 6.39 21.09
N GLU A 350 -12.71 6.91 22.29
CA GLU A 350 -11.37 7.30 22.73
C GLU A 350 -10.47 6.06 22.87
N ALA A 351 -10.98 4.96 23.43
CA ALA A 351 -10.24 3.70 23.53
C ALA A 351 -9.99 3.07 22.14
N ALA A 352 -10.99 3.13 21.25
CA ALA A 352 -10.82 2.65 19.86
C ALA A 352 -9.80 3.50 19.09
N PHE A 353 -9.85 4.83 19.25
CA PHE A 353 -8.93 5.75 18.60
C PHE A 353 -7.51 5.59 19.12
N GLY A 354 -7.31 5.42 20.43
CA GLY A 354 -5.99 5.15 21.00
C GLY A 354 -5.32 3.88 20.44
N PHE A 355 -6.11 2.83 20.16
CA PHE A 355 -5.60 1.67 19.44
C PHE A 355 -5.21 2.02 18.00
N ILE A 356 -6.02 2.82 17.30
CA ILE A 356 -5.72 3.29 15.94
C ILE A 356 -4.42 4.11 15.94
N GLU A 357 -4.22 5.01 16.91
CA GLU A 357 -2.96 5.72 17.06
C GLU A 357 -1.78 4.80 17.26
N LYS A 358 -1.93 3.78 18.11
CA LYS A 358 -0.88 2.77 18.35
C LYS A 358 -0.49 2.02 17.07
N MET A 359 -1.45 1.74 16.19
CA MET A 359 -1.21 1.06 14.91
C MET A 359 -0.58 1.95 13.85
N THR A 360 -0.83 3.25 13.90
CA THR A 360 -0.49 4.20 12.83
C THR A 360 0.67 5.13 13.19
N ARG A 361 1.29 4.94 14.36
CA ARG A 361 2.41 5.71 14.87
C ARG A 361 3.47 4.83 15.53
N GLY A 362 4.74 5.25 15.42
CA GLY A 362 5.88 4.63 16.10
C GLY A 362 6.08 3.17 15.75
N GLU A 363 6.28 2.34 16.78
CA GLU A 363 6.73 0.94 16.65
C GLU A 363 5.86 0.08 15.72
N TYR A 364 4.53 0.16 15.84
CA TYR A 364 3.64 -0.71 15.06
C TYR A 364 3.44 -0.23 13.63
N ASP A 365 3.49 1.08 13.37
CA ASP A 365 3.54 1.59 12.00
C ASP A 365 4.87 1.19 11.32
N GLU A 366 5.99 1.30 12.03
CA GLU A 366 7.30 0.84 11.53
C GLU A 366 7.29 -0.66 11.22
N LYS A 367 6.80 -1.46 12.15
CA LYS A 367 6.72 -2.92 11.98
C LYS A 367 5.79 -3.30 10.84
N LEU A 368 4.62 -2.65 10.76
CA LEU A 368 3.67 -2.86 9.67
C LEU A 368 4.28 -2.49 8.31
N ALA A 369 4.95 -1.35 8.22
CA ALA A 369 5.61 -0.91 7.00
C ALA A 369 6.66 -1.92 6.53
N LYS A 370 7.50 -2.43 7.42
CA LYS A 370 8.54 -3.43 7.11
C LYS A 370 7.96 -4.77 6.69
N GLU A 371 7.06 -5.34 7.50
CA GLU A 371 6.52 -6.68 7.27
C GLU A 371 5.63 -6.75 6.01
N SER A 372 4.87 -5.68 5.74
CA SER A 372 3.96 -5.62 4.59
C SER A 372 4.56 -4.91 3.38
N ILE A 373 5.81 -4.44 3.44
CA ILE A 373 6.47 -3.62 2.42
C ILE A 373 5.53 -2.52 1.94
N SER A 374 5.22 -1.58 2.84
CA SER A 374 4.32 -0.46 2.59
C SER A 374 4.94 0.87 3.03
N LEU A 375 4.39 1.96 2.54
CA LEU A 375 4.79 3.28 3.00
C LEU A 375 4.18 3.50 4.40
N PRO A 376 4.99 4.00 5.37
CA PRO A 376 4.52 4.26 6.72
C PRO A 376 3.47 5.39 6.75
N ALA A 377 2.58 5.34 7.74
CA ALA A 377 1.60 6.39 8.00
C ALA A 377 2.20 7.54 8.83
N ASP A 378 3.09 7.19 9.76
CA ASP A 378 3.80 8.15 10.61
C ASP A 378 4.89 8.88 9.80
N SER A 379 4.72 10.18 9.61
CA SER A 379 5.71 11.01 8.89
C SER A 379 7.06 11.11 9.61
N GLN A 380 7.12 10.79 10.90
CA GLN A 380 8.33 10.76 11.70
C GLN A 380 8.98 9.38 11.75
N ASN A 381 8.39 8.38 11.11
CA ASN A 381 8.93 7.02 11.09
C ASN A 381 10.29 7.02 10.36
N PRO A 382 11.41 6.67 11.05
CA PRO A 382 12.74 6.66 10.46
C PRO A 382 12.97 5.48 9.51
N SER A 383 12.16 4.45 9.63
CA SER A 383 12.37 3.15 8.99
C SER A 383 11.42 2.96 7.82
N TRP A 384 11.97 3.08 6.62
CA TRP A 384 11.29 2.70 5.38
C TRP A 384 11.77 1.31 4.94
N PRO A 385 10.90 0.49 4.32
CA PRO A 385 11.37 -0.73 3.65
C PRO A 385 12.43 -0.39 2.61
N GLU A 386 13.55 -1.11 2.63
CA GLU A 386 14.67 -0.87 1.70
C GLU A 386 14.22 -0.90 0.24
N GLN A 387 13.31 -1.81 -0.09
CA GLN A 387 12.73 -1.95 -1.41
C GLN A 387 11.95 -0.70 -1.88
N LEU A 388 11.51 0.15 -0.97
CA LEU A 388 10.72 1.36 -1.24
C LEU A 388 11.52 2.66 -1.04
N ALA A 389 12.84 2.57 -0.83
CA ALA A 389 13.68 3.75 -0.58
C ALA A 389 13.58 4.80 -1.70
N ASP A 390 13.49 4.35 -2.96
CA ASP A 390 13.38 5.25 -4.12
C ASP A 390 12.01 5.95 -4.22
N VAL A 391 10.97 5.43 -3.53
CA VAL A 391 9.62 6.06 -3.50
C VAL A 391 9.57 7.22 -2.52
N LYS A 392 10.34 7.14 -1.42
CA LYS A 392 10.29 8.10 -0.32
C LYS A 392 10.39 9.57 -0.76
N PRO A 393 11.37 9.98 -1.60
CA PRO A 393 11.50 11.37 -2.03
C PRO A 393 10.28 11.91 -2.81
N TYR A 394 9.59 11.03 -3.54
CA TYR A 394 8.37 11.39 -4.27
C TYR A 394 7.18 11.53 -3.31
N PHE A 395 7.03 10.57 -2.38
CA PHE A 395 5.96 10.58 -1.39
C PHE A 395 6.04 11.81 -0.47
N GLU A 396 7.23 12.16 0.01
CA GLU A 396 7.45 13.33 0.87
C GLU A 396 7.16 14.67 0.17
N LYS A 397 7.34 14.72 -1.15
CA LYS A 397 7.06 15.91 -1.97
C LYS A 397 5.67 15.92 -2.57
N CYS A 398 4.88 14.87 -2.35
CA CYS A 398 3.57 14.76 -2.96
C CYS A 398 2.63 15.85 -2.46
N THR A 399 2.12 16.65 -3.37
CA THR A 399 1.15 17.72 -3.11
C THR A 399 -0.19 17.49 -3.80
N GLU A 400 -0.25 16.56 -4.76
CA GLU A 400 -1.45 16.22 -5.50
C GLU A 400 -1.62 14.70 -5.58
N ILE A 401 -2.79 14.20 -5.15
CA ILE A 401 -3.13 12.78 -5.30
C ILE A 401 -3.92 12.58 -6.58
N MET A 402 -3.30 11.86 -7.51
CA MET A 402 -3.92 11.47 -8.78
C MET A 402 -4.93 10.36 -8.57
N GLY A 403 -6.09 10.45 -9.19
CA GLY A 403 -7.04 9.35 -9.30
C GLY A 403 -6.64 8.37 -10.40
N GLY A 404 -7.26 7.19 -10.41
CA GLY A 404 -7.16 6.25 -11.53
C GLY A 404 -8.16 6.56 -12.63
N ALA A 405 -7.87 6.07 -13.84
CA ALA A 405 -8.79 6.19 -14.98
C ALA A 405 -10.02 5.27 -14.88
N GLU A 406 -10.18 4.56 -13.75
CA GLU A 406 -11.27 3.58 -13.52
C GLU A 406 -12.38 4.11 -12.62
N SER A 407 -12.52 5.44 -12.50
CA SER A 407 -13.54 6.06 -11.63
C SER A 407 -14.98 5.87 -12.13
N ASN A 408 -15.15 5.54 -13.42
CA ASN A 408 -16.45 5.24 -14.01
C ASN A 408 -16.54 3.74 -14.38
N PRO A 409 -17.25 2.92 -13.58
CA PRO A 409 -17.32 1.48 -13.79
C PRO A 409 -18.04 1.07 -15.08
N GLU A 410 -18.90 1.92 -15.64
CA GLU A 410 -19.63 1.62 -16.88
C GLU A 410 -18.72 1.68 -18.11
N ILE A 411 -17.77 2.62 -18.13
CA ILE A 411 -16.85 2.80 -19.27
C ILE A 411 -15.53 2.01 -19.09
N THR A 412 -15.16 1.65 -17.89
CA THR A 412 -13.90 0.97 -17.58
C THR A 412 -13.64 -0.29 -18.42
N PRO A 413 -14.61 -1.19 -18.69
CA PRO A 413 -14.36 -2.34 -19.56
C PRO A 413 -13.94 -1.96 -20.97
N ALA A 414 -14.64 -0.98 -21.58
CA ALA A 414 -14.31 -0.47 -22.90
C ALA A 414 -12.95 0.24 -22.93
N LEU A 415 -12.61 0.99 -21.86
CA LEU A 415 -11.30 1.63 -21.70
C LEU A 415 -10.19 0.58 -21.70
N LYS A 416 -10.29 -0.45 -20.88
CA LYS A 416 -9.30 -1.53 -20.79
C LYS A 416 -9.10 -2.26 -22.13
N GLU A 417 -10.19 -2.61 -22.80
CA GLU A 417 -10.14 -3.26 -24.10
C GLU A 417 -9.41 -2.41 -25.16
N ASN A 418 -9.75 -1.11 -25.24
CA ASN A 418 -9.13 -0.22 -26.21
C ASN A 418 -7.68 0.12 -25.86
N LEU A 419 -7.30 0.21 -24.59
CA LEU A 419 -5.91 0.39 -24.17
C LEU A 419 -5.06 -0.85 -24.50
N ILE A 420 -5.57 -2.06 -24.34
CA ILE A 420 -4.87 -3.28 -24.77
C ILE A 420 -4.61 -3.25 -26.29
N LYS A 421 -5.60 -2.82 -27.06
CA LYS A 421 -5.43 -2.67 -28.53
C LYS A 421 -4.40 -1.60 -28.87
N LEU A 422 -4.41 -0.46 -28.16
CA LEU A 422 -3.47 0.65 -28.35
C LEU A 422 -2.05 0.21 -28.04
N TYR A 423 -1.81 -0.42 -26.88
CA TYR A 423 -0.50 -0.87 -26.44
C TYR A 423 0.03 -2.06 -27.25
N SER A 424 -0.85 -2.81 -27.89
CA SER A 424 -0.48 -3.86 -28.85
C SER A 424 -0.29 -3.32 -30.28
N GLY A 425 -0.38 -2.02 -30.52
CA GLY A 425 -0.24 -1.41 -31.84
C GLY A 425 -1.35 -1.75 -32.83
N LYS A 426 -2.52 -2.21 -32.36
CA LYS A 426 -3.67 -2.60 -33.20
C LYS A 426 -4.55 -1.45 -33.60
N ILE A 427 -4.50 -0.35 -32.86
CA ILE A 427 -5.23 0.90 -33.13
C ILE A 427 -4.33 2.10 -32.92
N THR A 428 -4.63 3.19 -33.59
CA THR A 428 -4.01 4.51 -33.43
C THR A 428 -4.65 5.27 -32.26
N GLY A 429 -4.02 6.38 -31.82
CA GLY A 429 -4.61 7.26 -30.81
C GLY A 429 -5.95 7.87 -31.25
N ALA A 430 -6.10 8.23 -32.53
CA ALA A 430 -7.34 8.72 -33.07
C ALA A 430 -8.45 7.65 -33.04
N GLU A 431 -8.14 6.41 -33.43
CA GLU A 431 -9.08 5.28 -33.34
C GLU A 431 -9.46 4.96 -31.90
N PHE A 432 -8.52 5.09 -30.95
CA PHE A 432 -8.82 4.96 -29.54
C PHE A 432 -9.89 5.97 -29.09
N VAL A 433 -9.70 7.25 -29.41
CA VAL A 433 -10.67 8.32 -29.08
C VAL A 433 -12.05 8.03 -29.67
N GLU A 434 -12.12 7.68 -30.96
CA GLU A 434 -13.40 7.35 -31.64
C GLU A 434 -14.06 6.11 -31.00
N ASN A 435 -13.30 5.09 -30.64
CA ASN A 435 -13.84 3.91 -29.98
C ASN A 435 -14.40 4.25 -28.59
N MET A 436 -13.72 5.12 -27.83
CA MET A 436 -14.20 5.55 -26.52
C MET A 436 -15.44 6.42 -26.59
N LYS A 437 -15.52 7.34 -27.55
CA LYS A 437 -16.74 8.11 -27.82
C LYS A 437 -17.91 7.20 -28.14
N LYS A 438 -17.72 6.25 -29.04
CA LYS A 438 -18.74 5.26 -29.40
C LYS A 438 -19.18 4.40 -28.21
N ALA A 439 -18.23 3.96 -27.36
CA ALA A 439 -18.55 3.21 -26.14
C ALA A 439 -19.37 4.03 -25.14
N ALA A 440 -19.17 5.35 -25.12
CA ALA A 440 -19.91 6.30 -24.29
C ALA A 440 -21.27 6.74 -24.92
N GLY A 441 -21.65 6.20 -26.09
CA GLY A 441 -22.90 6.56 -26.77
C GLY A 441 -22.89 7.94 -27.46
N LYS A 442 -21.68 8.43 -27.77
CA LYS A 442 -21.45 9.74 -28.42
C LYS A 442 -20.99 9.59 -29.89
#